data_a811166bdfd3dc17e77decdb71069111
#
_entry.id   a811166bdfd3dc17e77decdb71069111
#
_cell.length_a   1.000
_cell.length_b   1.000
_cell.length_c   1.000
_cell.angle_alpha   90.00
_cell.angle_beta   90.00
_cell.angle_gamma   90.00
#
_symmetry.space_group_name_H-M   'P 1'
#
loop_
_entity.id
_entity.type
_entity.pdbx_description
1 polymer ?
#
loop_
_entity_poly.entity_id
_entity_poly.type
_entity_poly.pdbx_seq_one_letter_code
_entity_poly.pdbx_strand_id
1 'polypeptide(L)'
;MISDKLFALRRRAGMSQQEVAAAIGVSRQTVSNWEQNQGAPALDKAAELARLYGVSLNDLASDEVDVVSSAGTRAQSDLHVLEAFVGAKDVTISLSGDEATIQHAKILEAGGGWLRIAVERSTALFGNPKTKREHVIRLIDLNDVLSITMAPAAAPSAKTSETEGA
;
A
#
# COMPACT_ATOMS: atom_id res chain seq x y z
N MET A 1 -5.44 6.91 -9.62
CA MET A 1 -5.41 8.40 -9.88
C MET A 1 -5.06 9.16 -8.60
N ILE A 2 -4.50 10.38 -8.71
CA ILE A 2 -4.16 11.20 -7.51
C ILE A 2 -5.39 11.58 -6.68
N SER A 3 -6.54 11.80 -7.32
CA SER A 3 -7.82 12.13 -6.67
C SER A 3 -8.24 11.09 -5.64
N ASP A 4 -8.20 9.82 -6.02
CA ASP A 4 -8.61 8.71 -5.15
C ASP A 4 -7.69 8.58 -3.94
N LYS A 5 -6.38 8.81 -4.15
CA LYS A 5 -5.38 8.81 -3.08
C LYS A 5 -5.60 9.96 -2.10
N LEU A 6 -5.84 11.17 -2.60
CA LEU A 6 -6.11 12.33 -1.74
C LEU A 6 -7.33 12.09 -0.86
N PHE A 7 -8.41 11.56 -1.45
CA PHE A 7 -9.62 11.21 -0.71
C PHE A 7 -9.34 10.14 0.36
N ALA A 8 -8.65 9.04 0.00
CA ALA A 8 -8.34 7.95 0.93
C ALA A 8 -7.43 8.42 2.08
N LEU A 9 -6.38 9.17 1.77
CA LEU A 9 -5.42 9.70 2.74
C LEU A 9 -6.08 10.68 3.71
N ARG A 10 -6.95 11.57 3.21
CA ARG A 10 -7.71 12.48 4.07
C ARG A 10 -8.65 11.72 5.01
N ARG A 11 -9.37 10.73 4.48
CA ARG A 11 -10.28 9.90 5.29
C ARG A 11 -9.52 9.15 6.38
N ARG A 12 -8.37 8.60 6.04
CA ARG A 12 -7.47 7.96 7.01
C ARG A 12 -7.03 8.91 8.12
N ALA A 13 -6.66 10.15 7.74
CA ALA A 13 -6.26 11.17 8.70
C ALA A 13 -7.42 11.69 9.57
N GLY A 14 -8.66 11.23 9.32
CA GLY A 14 -9.85 11.70 10.03
C GLY A 14 -10.21 13.16 9.77
N MET A 15 -9.62 13.76 8.73
CA MET A 15 -9.75 15.18 8.44
C MET A 15 -10.92 15.46 7.48
N SER A 16 -11.60 16.58 7.70
CA SER A 16 -12.53 17.16 6.73
C SER A 16 -11.75 17.88 5.61
N GLN A 17 -12.41 18.12 4.47
CA GLN A 17 -11.83 18.94 3.40
C GLN A 17 -11.47 20.36 3.86
N GLN A 18 -12.24 20.91 4.84
CA GLN A 18 -11.96 22.23 5.41
C GLN A 18 -10.68 22.24 6.25
N GLU A 19 -10.45 21.20 7.05
CA GLU A 19 -9.25 21.08 7.89
C GLU A 19 -7.98 20.89 7.02
N VAL A 20 -8.06 20.07 5.98
CA VAL A 20 -6.94 19.92 5.02
C VAL A 20 -6.66 21.26 4.33
N ALA A 21 -7.71 21.92 3.85
CA ALA A 21 -7.59 23.23 3.19
C ALA A 21 -6.92 24.27 4.10
N ALA A 22 -7.31 24.33 5.37
CA ALA A 22 -6.68 25.21 6.34
C ALA A 22 -5.20 24.86 6.60
N ALA A 23 -4.88 23.56 6.69
CA ALA A 23 -3.52 23.06 6.96
C ALA A 23 -2.52 23.44 5.85
N ILE A 24 -2.96 23.46 4.58
CA ILE A 24 -2.10 23.73 3.43
C ILE A 24 -2.35 25.11 2.77
N GLY A 25 -3.21 25.94 3.38
CA GLY A 25 -3.43 27.32 2.93
C GLY A 25 -4.16 27.45 1.59
N VAL A 26 -5.17 26.61 1.33
CA VAL A 26 -6.02 26.67 0.14
C VAL A 26 -7.50 26.78 0.53
N SER A 27 -8.42 26.92 -0.45
CA SER A 27 -9.85 26.88 -0.18
C SER A 27 -10.35 25.44 -0.04
N ARG A 28 -11.43 25.21 0.72
CA ARG A 28 -12.14 23.93 0.78
C ARG A 28 -12.54 23.45 -0.62
N GLN A 29 -12.99 24.38 -1.47
CA GLN A 29 -13.40 24.08 -2.84
C GLN A 29 -12.23 23.53 -3.66
N THR A 30 -11.02 24.06 -3.46
CA THR A 30 -9.81 23.56 -4.11
C THR A 30 -9.55 22.10 -3.76
N VAL A 31 -9.62 21.74 -2.47
CA VAL A 31 -9.46 20.35 -2.01
C VAL A 31 -10.55 19.45 -2.61
N SER A 32 -11.81 19.92 -2.59
CA SER A 32 -12.93 19.18 -3.18
C SER A 32 -12.72 18.92 -4.67
N ASN A 33 -12.26 19.90 -5.43
CA ASN A 33 -11.99 19.77 -6.87
C ASN A 33 -10.90 18.72 -7.13
N TRP A 34 -9.83 18.71 -6.34
CA TRP A 34 -8.76 17.70 -6.48
C TRP A 34 -9.27 16.28 -6.21
N GLU A 35 -10.09 16.08 -5.18
CA GLU A 35 -10.68 14.78 -4.84
C GLU A 35 -11.72 14.31 -5.87
N GLN A 36 -12.35 15.23 -6.59
CA GLN A 36 -13.31 14.94 -7.66
C GLN A 36 -12.67 14.87 -9.05
N ASN A 37 -11.34 14.85 -9.14
CA ASN A 37 -10.57 14.85 -10.38
C ASN A 37 -10.88 16.06 -11.30
N GLN A 38 -11.26 17.20 -10.70
CA GLN A 38 -11.50 18.46 -11.39
C GLN A 38 -10.26 19.39 -11.35
N GLY A 39 -9.09 18.80 -11.28
CA GLY A 39 -7.81 19.44 -11.21
C GLY A 39 -6.84 18.63 -10.35
N ALA A 40 -5.59 19.07 -10.29
CA ALA A 40 -4.55 18.45 -9.48
C ALA A 40 -3.83 19.51 -8.64
N PRO A 41 -3.29 19.16 -7.46
CA PRO A 41 -2.45 20.07 -6.70
C PRO A 41 -1.17 20.40 -7.48
N ALA A 42 -0.72 21.64 -7.42
CA ALA A 42 0.61 22.02 -7.87
C ALA A 42 1.68 21.32 -7.01
N LEU A 43 2.90 21.20 -7.51
CA LEU A 43 3.96 20.40 -6.89
C LEU A 43 4.25 20.81 -5.45
N ASP A 44 4.24 22.09 -5.14
CA ASP A 44 4.41 22.63 -3.79
C ASP A 44 3.29 22.15 -2.85
N LYS A 45 2.03 22.21 -3.30
CA LYS A 45 0.87 21.76 -2.54
C LYS A 45 0.82 20.24 -2.43
N ALA A 46 1.23 19.52 -3.46
CA ALA A 46 1.38 18.07 -3.40
C ALA A 46 2.44 17.66 -2.35
N ALA A 47 3.55 18.38 -2.25
CA ALA A 47 4.57 18.14 -1.22
C ALA A 47 4.06 18.45 0.20
N GLU A 48 3.26 19.51 0.38
CA GLU A 48 2.61 19.80 1.66
C GLU A 48 1.60 18.72 2.06
N LEU A 49 0.78 18.23 1.12
CA LEU A 49 -0.16 17.13 1.33
C LEU A 49 0.56 15.82 1.68
N ALA A 50 1.66 15.50 0.98
CA ALA A 50 2.47 14.33 1.26
C ALA A 50 3.01 14.35 2.70
N ARG A 51 3.53 15.49 3.17
CA ARG A 51 3.96 15.68 4.56
C ARG A 51 2.80 15.56 5.55
N LEU A 52 1.64 16.18 5.24
CA LEU A 52 0.45 16.13 6.08
C LEU A 52 -0.04 14.70 6.31
N TYR A 53 0.02 13.86 5.27
CA TYR A 53 -0.46 12.49 5.32
C TYR A 53 0.63 11.45 5.68
N GLY A 54 1.88 11.88 5.86
CA GLY A 54 2.98 10.99 6.20
C GLY A 54 3.38 10.02 5.08
N VAL A 55 3.22 10.43 3.82
CA VAL A 55 3.58 9.66 2.63
C VAL A 55 4.66 10.39 1.82
N SER A 56 5.34 9.69 0.91
CA SER A 56 6.26 10.37 0.00
C SER A 56 5.50 11.08 -1.13
N LEU A 57 6.12 12.11 -1.72
CA LEU A 57 5.55 12.77 -2.89
C LEU A 57 5.39 11.80 -4.07
N ASN A 58 6.32 10.82 -4.19
CA ASN A 58 6.24 9.80 -5.22
C ASN A 58 5.01 8.88 -5.02
N ASP A 59 4.66 8.53 -3.77
CA ASP A 59 3.46 7.74 -3.48
C ASP A 59 2.18 8.47 -3.88
N LEU A 60 2.18 9.79 -3.69
CA LEU A 60 1.04 10.62 -4.06
C LEU A 60 0.92 10.77 -5.58
N ALA A 61 2.06 10.97 -6.28
CA ALA A 61 2.10 11.32 -7.70
C ALA A 61 2.10 10.11 -8.64
N SER A 62 2.68 8.96 -8.23
CA SER A 62 2.81 7.79 -9.10
C SER A 62 1.51 7.00 -9.23
N ASP A 63 1.08 6.69 -10.44
CA ASP A 63 -0.08 5.81 -10.68
C ASP A 63 0.21 4.32 -10.40
N GLU A 64 1.47 3.97 -10.15
CA GLU A 64 1.88 2.61 -9.77
C GLU A 64 1.65 2.29 -8.29
N VAL A 65 1.31 3.30 -7.49
CA VAL A 65 1.07 3.17 -6.05
C VAL A 65 -0.41 3.24 -5.75
N ASP A 66 -0.99 2.17 -5.23
CA ASP A 66 -2.35 2.14 -4.69
C ASP A 66 -2.32 2.37 -3.17
N VAL A 67 -3.26 3.17 -2.68
CA VAL A 67 -3.45 3.40 -1.23
C VAL A 67 -4.62 2.54 -0.76
N VAL A 68 -4.34 1.64 0.18
CA VAL A 68 -5.34 0.79 0.84
C VAL A 68 -5.47 1.27 2.29
N SER A 69 -6.61 1.83 2.63
CA SER A 69 -6.92 2.29 3.99
C SER A 69 -8.41 2.20 4.25
N SER A 70 -8.80 1.51 5.30
CA SER A 70 -10.14 1.62 5.87
C SER A 70 -10.17 2.80 6.85
N ALA A 71 -11.13 3.70 6.72
CA ALA A 71 -11.25 4.84 7.61
C ALA A 71 -11.57 4.38 9.05
N GLY A 72 -10.56 4.35 9.92
CA GLY A 72 -10.73 3.98 11.32
C GLY A 72 -9.48 4.28 12.15
N THR A 73 -9.68 4.85 13.33
CA THR A 73 -8.60 5.09 14.29
C THR A 73 -8.37 3.82 15.10
N ARG A 74 -7.32 3.08 14.82
CA ARG A 74 -6.82 2.00 15.69
C ARG A 74 -5.49 2.39 16.32
N ALA A 75 -5.21 1.86 17.49
CA ALA A 75 -3.99 2.11 18.24
C ALA A 75 -2.72 1.77 17.45
N GLN A 76 -1.67 2.56 17.66
CA GLN A 76 -0.34 2.37 17.09
C GLN A 76 0.13 0.92 17.28
N SER A 77 0.23 0.17 16.19
CA SER A 77 0.90 -1.12 16.19
C SER A 77 2.41 -0.88 16.36
N ASP A 78 3.07 -1.71 17.18
CA ASP A 78 4.52 -1.63 17.39
C ASP A 78 5.27 -1.80 16.07
N LEU A 79 5.72 -0.69 15.51
CA LEU A 79 6.44 -0.59 14.22
C LEU A 79 7.74 -1.42 14.21
N HIS A 80 8.40 -1.59 15.36
CA HIS A 80 9.67 -2.33 15.46
C HIS A 80 9.56 -3.79 15.02
N VAL A 81 8.39 -4.43 15.22
CA VAL A 81 8.19 -5.82 14.78
C VAL A 81 8.12 -5.88 13.26
N LEU A 82 7.54 -4.87 12.62
CA LEU A 82 7.34 -4.83 11.18
C LEU A 82 8.64 -4.50 10.42
N GLU A 83 9.56 -3.77 11.02
CA GLU A 83 10.89 -3.50 10.45
C GLU A 83 11.66 -4.80 10.21
N ALA A 84 11.48 -5.80 11.06
CA ALA A 84 12.10 -7.12 10.89
C ALA A 84 11.62 -7.88 9.64
N PHE A 85 10.46 -7.52 9.10
CA PHE A 85 9.90 -8.12 7.88
C PHE A 85 10.27 -7.35 6.61
N VAL A 86 10.94 -6.21 6.71
CA VAL A 86 11.38 -5.44 5.53
C VAL A 86 12.33 -6.27 4.70
N GLY A 87 12.05 -6.39 3.42
CA GLY A 87 12.78 -7.25 2.48
C GLY A 87 12.24 -8.67 2.37
N ALA A 88 11.33 -9.11 3.26
CA ALA A 88 10.69 -10.41 3.17
C ALA A 88 9.89 -10.53 1.86
N LYS A 89 10.01 -11.71 1.24
CA LYS A 89 9.32 -12.09 0.01
C LYS A 89 8.31 -13.19 0.31
N ASP A 90 7.31 -13.30 -0.55
CA ASP A 90 6.27 -14.33 -0.45
C ASP A 90 5.49 -14.27 0.88
N VAL A 91 5.10 -13.05 1.23
CA VAL A 91 4.38 -12.76 2.46
C VAL A 91 2.89 -12.72 2.17
N THR A 92 2.10 -13.28 3.07
CA THR A 92 0.63 -13.14 3.08
C THR A 92 0.25 -12.12 4.14
N ILE A 93 -0.51 -11.10 3.73
CA ILE A 93 -0.97 -10.02 4.61
C ILE A 93 -2.49 -10.09 4.68
N SER A 94 -3.02 -10.26 5.88
CA SER A 94 -4.47 -10.21 6.12
C SER A 94 -4.84 -8.80 6.57
N LEU A 95 -5.91 -8.27 5.98
CA LEU A 95 -6.38 -6.90 6.21
C LEU A 95 -7.78 -6.91 6.82
N SER A 96 -8.09 -5.81 7.52
CA SER A 96 -9.45 -5.50 7.95
C SER A 96 -10.19 -4.82 6.79
N GLY A 97 -11.35 -5.32 6.40
CA GLY A 97 -12.17 -4.73 5.33
C GLY A 97 -12.39 -5.66 4.13
N ASP A 98 -12.85 -5.08 3.01
CA ASP A 98 -13.25 -5.84 1.81
C ASP A 98 -12.09 -6.54 1.09
N GLU A 99 -10.86 -6.03 1.21
CA GLU A 99 -9.65 -6.71 0.73
C GLU A 99 -9.07 -7.62 1.82
N ALA A 100 -9.68 -8.77 2.06
CA ALA A 100 -9.37 -9.61 3.20
C ALA A 100 -7.93 -10.16 3.24
N THR A 101 -7.27 -10.42 2.10
CA THR A 101 -5.95 -11.06 2.09
C THR A 101 -5.16 -10.75 0.82
N ILE A 102 -3.92 -10.32 1.00
CA ILE A 102 -2.94 -10.12 -0.08
C ILE A 102 -1.89 -11.23 0.01
N GLN A 103 -1.77 -12.04 -1.03
CA GLN A 103 -0.80 -13.14 -1.10
C GLN A 103 0.39 -12.77 -1.99
N HIS A 104 1.52 -13.45 -1.78
CA HIS A 104 2.74 -13.31 -2.57
C HIS A 104 3.28 -11.87 -2.61
N ALA A 105 3.12 -11.13 -1.52
CA ALA A 105 3.64 -9.79 -1.38
C ALA A 105 5.12 -9.78 -1.00
N LYS A 106 5.83 -8.73 -1.43
CA LYS A 106 7.16 -8.39 -0.93
C LYS A 106 7.05 -7.11 -0.11
N ILE A 107 7.49 -7.14 1.13
CA ILE A 107 7.56 -5.95 1.98
C ILE A 107 8.78 -5.13 1.56
N LEU A 108 8.54 -3.88 1.16
CA LEU A 108 9.58 -2.94 0.73
C LEU A 108 10.02 -2.03 1.87
N GLU A 109 9.05 -1.53 2.64
CA GLU A 109 9.28 -0.54 3.69
C GLU A 109 8.13 -0.58 4.71
N ALA A 110 8.44 -0.29 5.96
CA ALA A 110 7.46 -0.05 7.02
C ALA A 110 7.84 1.22 7.76
N GLY A 111 6.92 2.18 7.85
CA GLY A 111 7.19 3.45 8.52
C GLY A 111 6.08 4.47 8.33
N GLY A 112 6.04 5.50 9.18
CA GLY A 112 5.06 6.58 9.08
C GLY A 112 3.59 6.13 9.20
N GLY A 113 3.33 4.95 9.79
CA GLY A 113 1.98 4.38 9.86
C GLY A 113 1.58 3.62 8.59
N TRP A 114 2.50 3.37 7.67
CA TRP A 114 2.29 2.70 6.40
C TRP A 114 3.17 1.47 6.23
N LEU A 115 2.62 0.48 5.55
CA LEU A 115 3.33 -0.67 5.03
C LEU A 115 3.35 -0.57 3.49
N ARG A 116 4.55 -0.44 2.93
CA ARG A 116 4.77 -0.41 1.48
C ARG A 116 5.09 -1.82 1.01
N ILE A 117 4.30 -2.34 0.10
CA ILE A 117 4.50 -3.68 -0.48
C ILE A 117 4.52 -3.63 -2.00
N ALA A 118 5.22 -4.60 -2.60
CA ALA A 118 5.10 -4.92 -4.02
C ALA A 118 4.31 -6.21 -4.18
N VAL A 119 3.33 -6.19 -5.07
CA VAL A 119 2.52 -7.36 -5.46
C VAL A 119 2.54 -7.52 -6.97
N GLU A 120 2.47 -8.77 -7.45
CA GLU A 120 2.26 -9.05 -8.86
C GLU A 120 0.77 -9.12 -9.15
N ARG A 121 0.28 -8.24 -10.01
CA ARG A 121 -1.08 -8.31 -10.52
C ARG A 121 -1.07 -9.00 -11.88
N SER A 122 -1.85 -10.06 -12.00
CA SER A 122 -2.06 -10.76 -13.26
C SER A 122 -3.34 -10.21 -13.90
N THR A 123 -3.21 -9.50 -15.01
CA THR A 123 -4.37 -8.99 -15.77
C THR A 123 -4.58 -9.87 -16.99
N ALA A 124 -5.70 -10.65 -16.97
CA ALA A 124 -6.13 -11.39 -18.15
C ALA A 124 -6.72 -10.41 -19.16
N LEU A 125 -6.08 -10.26 -20.31
CA LEU A 125 -6.64 -9.52 -21.45
C LEU A 125 -7.67 -10.41 -22.17
N PHE A 126 -8.90 -9.93 -22.28
CA PHE A 126 -9.97 -10.63 -22.97
C PHE A 126 -9.51 -10.99 -24.41
N GLY A 127 -9.46 -12.28 -24.74
CA GLY A 127 -9.09 -12.78 -26.07
C GLY A 127 -7.60 -12.99 -26.32
N ASN A 128 -6.71 -12.79 -25.34
CA ASN A 128 -5.28 -13.07 -25.51
C ASN A 128 -4.79 -14.06 -24.43
N PRO A 129 -4.15 -15.20 -24.81
CA PRO A 129 -3.64 -16.17 -23.82
C PRO A 129 -2.42 -15.68 -23.04
N LYS A 130 -1.87 -14.50 -23.37
CA LYS A 130 -0.74 -13.91 -22.64
C LYS A 130 -1.24 -13.05 -21.51
N THR A 131 -1.13 -13.56 -20.29
CA THR A 131 -1.37 -12.81 -19.05
C THR A 131 -0.25 -11.79 -18.88
N LYS A 132 -0.58 -10.51 -18.84
CA LYS A 132 0.40 -9.46 -18.50
C LYS A 132 0.57 -9.44 -16.98
N ARG A 133 1.79 -9.64 -16.49
CA ARG A 133 2.14 -9.45 -15.09
C ARG A 133 2.61 -8.02 -14.91
N GLU A 134 1.97 -7.31 -14.00
CA GLU A 134 2.35 -5.95 -13.63
C GLU A 134 2.76 -5.95 -12.15
N HIS A 135 3.86 -5.29 -11.86
CA HIS A 135 4.25 -5.01 -10.48
C HIS A 135 3.51 -3.76 -10.01
N VAL A 136 2.72 -3.92 -8.98
CA VAL A 136 1.99 -2.81 -8.36
C VAL A 136 2.55 -2.60 -6.96
N ILE A 137 2.83 -1.35 -6.63
CA ILE A 137 3.19 -0.96 -5.27
C ILE A 137 1.91 -0.57 -4.55
N ARG A 138 1.70 -1.15 -3.37
CA ARG A 138 0.58 -0.79 -2.48
C ARG A 138 1.08 -0.19 -1.20
N LEU A 139 0.42 0.87 -0.78
CA LEU A 139 0.62 1.52 0.49
C LEU A 139 -0.57 1.16 1.39
N ILE A 140 -0.32 0.34 2.40
CA ILE A 140 -1.33 -0.20 3.30
C ILE A 140 -1.23 0.52 4.63
N ASP A 141 -2.35 0.98 5.16
CA ASP A 141 -2.42 1.51 6.51
C ASP A 141 -2.09 0.40 7.52
N LEU A 142 -1.12 0.62 8.40
CA LEU A 142 -0.75 -0.35 9.42
C LEU A 142 -1.90 -0.67 10.39
N ASN A 143 -2.85 0.25 10.54
CA ASN A 143 -4.05 0.01 11.34
C ASN A 143 -4.98 -1.05 10.71
N ASP A 144 -4.89 -1.26 9.40
CA ASP A 144 -5.68 -2.24 8.68
C ASP A 144 -5.02 -3.61 8.62
N VAL A 145 -3.75 -3.73 8.99
CA VAL A 145 -3.02 -5.00 9.01
C VAL A 145 -3.45 -5.82 10.23
N LEU A 146 -4.08 -6.97 9.98
CA LEU A 146 -4.48 -7.92 11.03
C LEU A 146 -3.37 -8.93 11.32
N SER A 147 -2.71 -9.44 10.29
CA SER A 147 -1.61 -10.38 10.43
C SER A 147 -0.69 -10.37 9.21
N ILE A 148 0.57 -10.72 9.44
CA ILE A 148 1.57 -10.95 8.41
C ILE A 148 2.11 -12.35 8.63
N THR A 149 1.99 -13.20 7.59
CA THR A 149 2.45 -14.58 7.62
C THR A 149 3.46 -14.79 6.51
N MET A 150 4.62 -15.33 6.83
CA MET A 150 5.60 -15.76 5.84
C MET A 150 5.36 -17.24 5.49
N ALA A 151 5.45 -17.60 4.22
CA ALA A 151 5.51 -19.00 3.85
C ALA A 151 6.74 -19.65 4.52
N PRO A 152 6.62 -20.83 5.13
CA PRO A 152 7.79 -21.52 5.67
C PRO A 152 8.78 -21.74 4.52
N ALA A 153 10.06 -21.40 4.77
CA ALA A 153 11.12 -21.68 3.80
C ALA A 153 11.01 -23.15 3.41
N ALA A 154 10.89 -23.44 2.11
CA ALA A 154 10.82 -24.81 1.61
C ALA A 154 12.01 -25.57 2.19
N ALA A 155 11.75 -26.62 2.95
CA ALA A 155 12.78 -27.49 3.47
C ALA A 155 13.60 -28.00 2.26
N PRO A 156 14.94 -28.02 2.34
CA PRO A 156 15.76 -28.53 1.25
C PRO A 156 15.31 -29.96 0.98
N SER A 157 14.87 -30.24 -0.24
CA SER A 157 14.49 -31.56 -0.69
C SER A 157 15.64 -32.50 -0.41
N ALA A 158 15.46 -33.40 0.53
CA ALA A 158 16.41 -34.48 0.78
C ALA A 158 16.55 -35.29 -0.53
N LYS A 159 17.72 -35.18 -1.17
CA LYS A 159 18.09 -36.07 -2.25
C LYS A 159 18.15 -37.47 -1.63
N THR A 160 17.16 -38.29 -1.91
CA THR A 160 17.23 -39.73 -1.66
C THR A 160 18.34 -40.26 -2.58
N SER A 161 19.49 -40.54 -2.00
CA SER A 161 20.53 -41.31 -2.66
C SER A 161 20.04 -42.77 -2.68
N GLU A 162 19.47 -43.19 -3.79
CA GLU A 162 19.33 -44.61 -4.09
C GLU A 162 20.76 -45.14 -4.31
N THR A 163 21.25 -45.88 -3.32
CA THR A 163 22.42 -46.73 -3.45
C THR A 163 21.95 -48.01 -4.11
N GLU A 164 22.18 -48.11 -5.39
CA GLU A 164 22.17 -49.37 -6.10
C GLU A 164 23.37 -50.17 -5.60
N GLY A 165 23.10 -51.23 -4.88
CA GLY A 165 24.06 -52.23 -4.42
C GLY A 165 23.90 -53.51 -5.21
N ALA A 166 24.96 -53.96 -5.81
CA ALA A 166 25.23 -55.16 -6.60
C ALA A 166 24.63 -56.47 -6.06
#